data_fe46a6bfd7ddb52f3ff67269e02b34e7
#
_entry.id   fe46a6bfd7ddb52f3ff67269e02b34e7
#
_cell.length_a   1.000
_cell.length_b   1.000
_cell.length_c   1.000
_cell.angle_alpha   90.00
_cell.angle_beta   90.00
_cell.angle_gamma   90.00
#
_symmetry.space_group_name_H-M   'P 1'
#
loop_
_entity.id
_entity.type
_entity.pdbx_description
1 polymer ?
#
loop_
_entity_poly.entity_id
_entity_poly.type
_entity_poly.pdbx_seq_one_letter_code
_entity_poly.pdbx_strand_id
1 'polypeptide(L)'
;MRRSLLILLAVLLAGAAIAGTSYLLARRICLRQLAPAGNDLAWLRDEFHLSDTEMQRIRPLHEGYLPKCRENCARIAAKKQELQAALDKAQGMTSEAQQKLAEVAALRAKCQSNMLAHFYEVSRAMPPEQGRRYLAEMQRLTLGFHEQIENTMSGGTSSPHAHH
;
A
#
# COMPACT_ATOMS: atom_id res chain seq x y z
N MET A 1 17.99 49.07 -8.06
CA MET A 1 17.78 48.01 -9.09
C MET A 1 18.72 46.81 -8.96
N ARG A 2 20.05 46.94 -8.91
CA ARG A 2 20.99 45.79 -8.78
C ARG A 2 20.77 44.93 -7.52
N ARG A 3 20.50 45.53 -6.34
CA ARG A 3 20.29 44.79 -5.09
C ARG A 3 19.00 43.94 -5.12
N SER A 4 17.92 44.48 -5.68
CA SER A 4 16.65 43.75 -5.82
C SER A 4 16.77 42.55 -6.78
N LEU A 5 17.56 42.72 -7.86
CA LEU A 5 17.83 41.64 -8.82
C LEU A 5 18.66 40.50 -8.17
N LEU A 6 19.65 40.85 -7.34
CA LEU A 6 20.46 39.86 -6.61
C LEU A 6 19.64 39.08 -5.58
N ILE A 7 18.71 39.74 -4.88
CA ILE A 7 17.83 39.09 -3.93
C ILE A 7 16.88 38.12 -4.65
N LEU A 8 16.27 38.53 -5.76
CA LEU A 8 15.44 37.67 -6.59
C LEU A 8 16.20 36.44 -7.10
N LEU A 9 17.42 36.65 -7.60
CA LEU A 9 18.27 35.55 -8.08
C LEU A 9 18.61 34.56 -6.94
N ALA A 10 18.95 35.07 -5.76
CA ALA A 10 19.25 34.25 -4.59
C ALA A 10 18.03 33.41 -4.13
N VAL A 11 16.82 33.99 -4.14
CA VAL A 11 15.57 33.29 -3.79
C VAL A 11 15.26 32.20 -4.83
N LEU A 12 15.42 32.47 -6.12
CA LEU A 12 15.21 31.47 -7.16
C LEU A 12 16.21 30.31 -7.07
N LEU A 13 17.49 30.60 -6.80
CA LEU A 13 18.52 29.57 -6.63
C LEU A 13 18.24 28.71 -5.37
N ALA A 14 17.84 29.34 -4.27
CA ALA A 14 17.45 28.61 -3.06
C ALA A 14 16.22 27.72 -3.30
N GLY A 15 15.19 28.22 -3.97
CA GLY A 15 14.00 27.45 -4.37
C GLY A 15 14.35 26.25 -5.28
N ALA A 16 15.21 26.47 -6.27
CA ALA A 16 15.68 25.41 -7.16
C ALA A 16 16.50 24.32 -6.41
N ALA A 17 17.34 24.74 -5.47
CA ALA A 17 18.11 23.81 -4.62
C ALA A 17 17.21 22.96 -3.72
N ILE A 18 16.20 23.56 -3.08
CA ILE A 18 15.23 22.84 -2.25
C ILE A 18 14.42 21.86 -3.11
N ALA A 19 13.91 22.29 -4.25
CA ALA A 19 13.15 21.42 -5.17
C ALA A 19 14.02 20.26 -5.68
N GLY A 20 15.26 20.53 -6.07
CA GLY A 20 16.21 19.52 -6.53
C GLY A 20 16.56 18.49 -5.45
N THR A 21 16.83 18.94 -4.22
CA THR A 21 17.11 18.01 -3.10
C THR A 21 15.90 17.18 -2.71
N SER A 22 14.70 17.77 -2.69
CA SER A 22 13.45 17.05 -2.42
C SER A 22 13.16 16.01 -3.52
N TYR A 23 13.37 16.36 -4.78
CA TYR A 23 13.22 15.43 -5.91
C TYR A 23 14.21 14.26 -5.84
N LEU A 24 15.49 14.53 -5.55
CA LEU A 24 16.52 13.50 -5.43
C LEU A 24 16.25 12.57 -4.24
N LEU A 25 15.77 13.12 -3.11
CA LEU A 25 15.42 12.35 -1.93
C LEU A 25 14.20 11.45 -2.21
N ALA A 26 13.14 12.00 -2.79
CA ALA A 26 11.96 11.24 -3.20
C ALA A 26 12.31 10.13 -4.21
N ARG A 27 13.15 10.44 -5.19
CA ARG A 27 13.65 9.46 -6.17
C ARG A 27 14.47 8.35 -5.49
N ARG A 28 15.34 8.68 -4.52
CA ARG A 28 16.12 7.67 -3.77
C ARG A 28 15.22 6.77 -2.92
N ILE A 29 14.20 7.33 -2.29
CA ILE A 29 13.22 6.55 -1.50
C ILE A 29 12.43 5.62 -2.45
N CYS A 30 11.94 6.15 -3.56
CA CYS A 30 11.20 5.37 -4.56
C CYS A 30 12.06 4.24 -5.17
N LEU A 31 13.33 4.53 -5.53
CA LEU A 31 14.24 3.52 -6.06
C LEU A 31 14.63 2.45 -5.02
N ARG A 32 14.69 2.80 -3.73
CA ARG A 32 14.89 1.81 -2.64
C ARG A 32 13.68 0.89 -2.48
N GLN A 33 12.47 1.39 -2.67
CA GLN A 33 11.25 0.59 -2.68
C GLN A 33 11.09 -0.27 -3.94
N LEU A 34 11.77 0.10 -5.04
CA LEU A 34 11.85 -0.68 -6.29
C LEU A 34 13.11 -1.57 -6.34
N ALA A 35 13.85 -1.71 -5.22
CA ALA A 35 15.02 -2.57 -5.14
C ALA A 35 14.66 -4.01 -5.53
N PRO A 36 15.56 -4.74 -6.24
CA PRO A 36 15.26 -6.07 -6.72
C PRO A 36 14.89 -7.02 -5.57
N ALA A 37 13.96 -7.93 -5.83
CA ALA A 37 13.27 -8.85 -4.93
C ALA A 37 14.17 -9.65 -3.92
N GLY A 38 15.49 -9.52 -4.02
CA GLY A 38 16.43 -10.20 -3.11
C GLY A 38 16.49 -9.65 -1.68
N ASN A 39 16.03 -8.40 -1.45
CA ASN A 39 16.10 -7.76 -0.12
C ASN A 39 14.73 -7.53 0.54
N ASP A 40 13.64 -7.88 -0.17
CA ASP A 40 12.26 -7.63 0.29
C ASP A 40 11.91 -8.40 1.58
N LEU A 41 12.67 -9.45 1.90
CA LEU A 41 12.47 -10.29 3.07
C LEU A 41 13.47 -10.02 4.21
N ALA A 42 14.40 -9.05 4.05
CA ALA A 42 15.38 -8.74 5.10
C ALA A 42 14.68 -8.26 6.38
N TRP A 43 13.70 -7.36 6.23
CA TRP A 43 12.89 -6.88 7.35
C TRP A 43 12.17 -8.03 8.09
N LEU A 44 11.71 -9.06 7.36
CA LEU A 44 11.01 -10.20 7.93
C LEU A 44 11.95 -11.01 8.84
N ARG A 45 13.19 -11.21 8.38
CA ARG A 45 14.22 -11.87 9.19
C ARG A 45 14.49 -11.12 10.48
N ASP A 46 14.70 -9.80 10.37
CA ASP A 46 15.09 -8.95 11.48
C ASP A 46 13.96 -8.80 12.48
N GLU A 47 12.73 -8.53 12.01
CA GLU A 47 11.56 -8.32 12.87
C GLU A 47 11.14 -9.59 13.64
N PHE A 48 11.21 -10.76 12.98
CA PHE A 48 10.78 -12.03 13.58
C PHE A 48 11.93 -12.92 14.01
N HIS A 49 13.19 -12.43 13.97
CA HIS A 49 14.41 -13.14 14.37
C HIS A 49 14.53 -14.53 13.73
N LEU A 50 14.31 -14.61 12.41
CA LEU A 50 14.29 -15.85 11.67
C LEU A 50 15.70 -16.33 11.31
N SER A 51 15.94 -17.63 11.48
CA SER A 51 17.17 -18.29 11.07
C SER A 51 17.28 -18.42 9.54
N ASP A 52 18.49 -18.73 9.06
CA ASP A 52 18.71 -18.98 7.62
C ASP A 52 17.86 -20.15 7.11
N THR A 53 17.66 -21.19 7.90
CA THR A 53 16.85 -22.36 7.54
C THR A 53 15.37 -21.97 7.38
N GLU A 54 14.85 -21.08 8.23
CA GLU A 54 13.48 -20.59 8.13
C GLU A 54 13.31 -19.70 6.91
N MET A 55 14.27 -18.81 6.66
CA MET A 55 14.28 -17.96 5.48
C MET A 55 14.35 -18.75 4.18
N GLN A 56 15.10 -19.87 4.14
CA GLN A 56 15.13 -20.78 2.99
C GLN A 56 13.76 -21.42 2.69
N ARG A 57 12.94 -21.66 3.70
CA ARG A 57 11.57 -22.17 3.53
C ARG A 57 10.59 -21.08 3.09
N ILE A 58 10.76 -19.86 3.60
CA ILE A 58 9.85 -18.73 3.34
C ILE A 58 10.08 -18.12 1.95
N ARG A 59 11.36 -17.99 1.52
CA ARG A 59 11.70 -17.34 0.27
C ARG A 59 10.95 -17.89 -0.95
N PRO A 60 10.90 -19.21 -1.22
CA PRO A 60 10.18 -19.73 -2.38
C PRO A 60 8.66 -19.49 -2.31
N LEU A 61 8.05 -19.45 -1.12
CA LEU A 61 6.64 -19.08 -0.96
C LEU A 61 6.40 -17.65 -1.42
N HIS A 62 7.25 -16.72 -1.02
CA HIS A 62 7.15 -15.32 -1.38
C HIS A 62 7.42 -15.10 -2.88
N GLU A 63 8.49 -15.68 -3.40
CA GLU A 63 8.86 -15.60 -4.83
C GLU A 63 7.77 -16.19 -5.74
N GLY A 64 7.12 -17.28 -5.33
CA GLY A 64 5.99 -17.87 -6.05
C GLY A 64 4.69 -17.06 -5.95
N TYR A 65 4.51 -16.24 -4.89
CA TYR A 65 3.37 -15.36 -4.72
C TYR A 65 3.46 -14.08 -5.55
N LEU A 66 4.64 -13.45 -5.63
CA LEU A 66 4.84 -12.15 -6.27
C LEU A 66 4.31 -12.04 -7.72
N PRO A 67 4.53 -13.02 -8.63
CA PRO A 67 3.98 -12.96 -9.99
C PRO A 67 2.44 -12.91 -9.99
N LYS A 68 1.79 -13.71 -9.14
CA LYS A 68 0.32 -13.77 -9.00
C LYS A 68 -0.23 -12.45 -8.45
N CYS A 69 0.48 -11.85 -7.49
CA CYS A 69 0.14 -10.55 -6.93
C CYS A 69 0.22 -9.46 -8.01
N ARG A 70 1.32 -9.41 -8.79
CA ARG A 70 1.49 -8.45 -9.88
C ARG A 70 0.42 -8.58 -10.97
N GLU A 71 0.08 -9.79 -11.37
CA GLU A 71 -1.00 -10.05 -12.33
C GLU A 71 -2.35 -9.53 -11.81
N ASN A 72 -2.71 -9.84 -10.57
CA ASN A 72 -3.94 -9.35 -9.96
C ASN A 72 -3.97 -7.82 -9.90
N CYS A 73 -2.87 -7.17 -9.52
CA CYS A 73 -2.76 -5.71 -9.51
C CYS A 73 -2.95 -5.11 -10.91
N ALA A 74 -2.35 -5.70 -11.94
CA ALA A 74 -2.53 -5.25 -13.32
C ALA A 74 -4.00 -5.38 -13.79
N ARG A 75 -4.66 -6.49 -13.44
CA ARG A 75 -6.09 -6.70 -13.75
C ARG A 75 -6.99 -5.68 -13.03
N ILE A 76 -6.71 -5.39 -11.75
CA ILE A 76 -7.45 -4.36 -11.00
C ILE A 76 -7.24 -2.99 -11.65
N ALA A 77 -6.01 -2.65 -12.05
CA ALA A 77 -5.72 -1.39 -12.71
C ALA A 77 -6.48 -1.23 -14.03
N ALA A 78 -6.50 -2.28 -14.88
CA ALA A 78 -7.26 -2.29 -16.12
C ALA A 78 -8.77 -2.09 -15.87
N LYS A 79 -9.34 -2.83 -14.91
CA LYS A 79 -10.77 -2.70 -14.58
C LYS A 79 -11.13 -1.34 -13.95
N LYS A 80 -10.22 -0.72 -13.23
CA LYS A 80 -10.40 0.67 -12.76
C LYS A 80 -10.45 1.66 -13.93
N GLN A 81 -9.64 1.47 -14.97
CA GLN A 81 -9.68 2.32 -16.18
C GLN A 81 -11.01 2.16 -16.93
N GLU A 82 -11.53 0.92 -17.06
CA GLU A 82 -12.86 0.68 -17.64
C GLU A 82 -13.96 1.38 -16.83
N LEU A 83 -13.93 1.28 -15.51
CA LEU A 83 -14.87 1.97 -14.62
C LEU A 83 -14.77 3.50 -14.79
N GLN A 84 -13.56 4.05 -14.80
CA GLN A 84 -13.35 5.49 -15.00
C GLN A 84 -13.94 5.94 -16.33
N ALA A 85 -13.67 5.22 -17.42
CA ALA A 85 -14.22 5.54 -18.73
C ALA A 85 -15.76 5.48 -18.78
N ALA A 86 -16.38 4.57 -18.03
CA ALA A 86 -17.85 4.49 -17.92
C ALA A 86 -18.41 5.69 -17.13
N LEU A 87 -17.73 6.11 -16.06
CA LEU A 87 -18.12 7.28 -15.26
C LEU A 87 -17.96 8.60 -16.02
N ASP A 88 -16.88 8.75 -16.80
CA ASP A 88 -16.60 9.96 -17.57
C ASP A 88 -17.65 10.19 -18.70
N LYS A 89 -18.25 9.11 -19.21
CA LYS A 89 -19.33 9.19 -20.23
C LYS A 89 -20.69 9.44 -19.62
N ALA A 90 -20.87 9.20 -18.35
CA ALA A 90 -22.16 9.21 -17.67
C ALA A 90 -22.41 10.51 -16.92
N GLN A 91 -23.67 10.98 -16.93
CA GLN A 91 -24.09 12.08 -16.05
C GLN A 91 -24.66 11.57 -14.72
N GLY A 92 -24.03 10.49 -14.17
CA GLY A 92 -24.48 9.85 -12.94
C GLY A 92 -24.11 8.37 -12.88
N MET A 93 -24.60 7.68 -11.86
CA MET A 93 -24.35 6.25 -11.67
C MET A 93 -25.28 5.41 -12.55
N THR A 94 -24.77 5.00 -13.71
CA THR A 94 -25.48 4.11 -14.65
C THR A 94 -25.37 2.64 -14.24
N SER A 95 -26.21 1.76 -14.80
CA SER A 95 -26.09 0.31 -14.61
C SER A 95 -24.74 -0.25 -15.09
N GLU A 96 -24.17 0.30 -16.18
CA GLU A 96 -22.84 -0.05 -16.66
C GLU A 96 -21.77 0.32 -15.61
N ALA A 97 -21.79 1.54 -15.07
CA ALA A 97 -20.85 1.97 -14.04
C ALA A 97 -20.98 1.13 -12.76
N GLN A 98 -22.20 0.76 -12.35
CA GLN A 98 -22.44 -0.14 -11.21
C GLN A 98 -21.84 -1.53 -11.45
N GLN A 99 -22.01 -2.10 -12.64
CA GLN A 99 -21.42 -3.38 -13.01
C GLN A 99 -19.89 -3.31 -12.99
N LYS A 100 -19.28 -2.28 -13.59
CA LYS A 100 -17.81 -2.09 -13.56
C LYS A 100 -17.27 -1.92 -12.14
N LEU A 101 -17.98 -1.21 -11.28
CA LEU A 101 -17.64 -1.07 -9.87
C LEU A 101 -17.66 -2.44 -9.15
N ALA A 102 -18.69 -3.25 -9.39
CA ALA A 102 -18.78 -4.59 -8.83
C ALA A 102 -17.63 -5.50 -9.30
N GLU A 103 -17.24 -5.43 -10.58
CA GLU A 103 -16.09 -6.17 -11.13
C GLU A 103 -14.79 -5.79 -10.41
N VAL A 104 -14.54 -4.50 -10.22
CA VAL A 104 -13.36 -3.99 -9.46
C VAL A 104 -13.39 -4.47 -8.01
N ALA A 105 -14.54 -4.40 -7.35
CA ALA A 105 -14.70 -4.84 -5.96
C ALA A 105 -14.43 -6.35 -5.81
N ALA A 106 -14.95 -7.17 -6.71
CA ALA A 106 -14.72 -8.62 -6.71
C ALA A 106 -13.24 -8.98 -6.92
N LEU A 107 -12.53 -8.28 -7.83
CA LEU A 107 -11.11 -8.50 -8.04
C LEU A 107 -10.28 -8.09 -6.83
N ARG A 108 -10.63 -6.99 -6.15
CA ARG A 108 -9.97 -6.56 -4.91
C ARG A 108 -10.18 -7.58 -3.79
N ALA A 109 -11.40 -8.06 -3.59
CA ALA A 109 -11.70 -9.08 -2.60
C ALA A 109 -10.91 -10.38 -2.87
N LYS A 110 -10.80 -10.81 -4.13
CA LYS A 110 -9.98 -11.96 -4.51
C LYS A 110 -8.49 -11.73 -4.25
N CYS A 111 -7.98 -10.54 -4.57
CA CYS A 111 -6.58 -10.18 -4.30
C CYS A 111 -6.29 -10.22 -2.79
N GLN A 112 -7.17 -9.65 -1.96
CA GLN A 112 -7.05 -9.66 -0.51
C GLN A 112 -7.11 -11.09 0.06
N SER A 113 -8.02 -11.93 -0.43
CA SER A 113 -8.10 -13.34 -0.04
C SER A 113 -6.81 -14.10 -0.37
N ASN A 114 -6.25 -13.91 -1.57
CA ASN A 114 -4.98 -14.53 -1.98
C ASN A 114 -3.81 -14.06 -1.09
N MET A 115 -3.79 -12.79 -0.72
CA MET A 115 -2.77 -12.23 0.17
C MET A 115 -2.88 -12.82 1.58
N LEU A 116 -4.07 -12.92 2.14
CA LEU A 116 -4.29 -13.56 3.44
C LEU A 116 -3.88 -15.02 3.41
N ALA A 117 -4.23 -15.78 2.35
CA ALA A 117 -3.80 -17.15 2.17
C ALA A 117 -2.26 -17.27 2.16
N HIS A 118 -1.58 -16.38 1.44
CA HIS A 118 -0.12 -16.32 1.44
C HIS A 118 0.45 -16.05 2.84
N PHE A 119 -0.14 -15.16 3.63
CA PHE A 119 0.28 -14.92 5.02
C PHE A 119 0.15 -16.19 5.88
N TYR A 120 -0.90 -16.97 5.71
CA TYR A 120 -1.04 -18.27 6.39
C TYR A 120 0.05 -19.26 5.97
N GLU A 121 0.40 -19.32 4.69
CA GLU A 121 1.48 -20.20 4.20
C GLU A 121 2.82 -19.80 4.81
N VAL A 122 3.15 -18.51 4.80
CA VAL A 122 4.39 -17.97 5.39
C VAL A 122 4.43 -18.23 6.91
N SER A 123 3.34 -17.98 7.62
CA SER A 123 3.28 -18.20 9.07
C SER A 123 3.55 -19.65 9.48
N ARG A 124 3.12 -20.62 8.67
CA ARG A 124 3.37 -22.04 8.90
C ARG A 124 4.81 -22.46 8.62
N ALA A 125 5.54 -21.67 7.84
CA ALA A 125 6.97 -21.91 7.58
C ALA A 125 7.88 -21.35 8.69
N MET A 126 7.33 -20.58 9.62
CA MET A 126 7.99 -20.03 10.81
C MET A 126 7.84 -20.95 12.03
N PRO A 127 8.66 -20.78 13.07
CA PRO A 127 8.36 -21.35 14.39
C PRO A 127 7.00 -20.87 14.91
N PRO A 128 6.26 -21.69 15.69
CA PRO A 128 4.86 -21.42 16.03
C PRO A 128 4.61 -20.04 16.66
N GLU A 129 5.50 -19.55 17.51
CA GLU A 129 5.35 -18.25 18.17
C GLU A 129 5.52 -17.10 17.18
N GLN A 130 6.61 -17.13 16.39
CA GLN A 130 6.87 -16.12 15.36
C GLN A 130 5.77 -16.13 14.29
N GLY A 131 5.31 -17.31 13.89
CA GLY A 131 4.22 -17.45 12.91
C GLY A 131 2.91 -16.85 13.39
N ARG A 132 2.54 -17.03 14.66
CA ARG A 132 1.35 -16.38 15.25
C ARG A 132 1.49 -14.86 15.27
N ARG A 133 2.64 -14.35 15.74
CA ARG A 133 2.92 -12.90 15.79
C ARG A 133 2.91 -12.29 14.38
N TYR A 134 3.56 -12.94 13.41
CA TYR A 134 3.55 -12.51 11.99
C TYR A 134 2.13 -12.43 11.45
N LEU A 135 1.34 -13.49 11.61
CA LEU A 135 -0.02 -13.55 11.07
C LEU A 135 -0.91 -12.46 11.68
N ALA A 136 -0.85 -12.25 12.99
CA ALA A 136 -1.60 -11.20 13.67
C ALA A 136 -1.24 -9.80 13.13
N GLU A 137 0.05 -9.52 12.94
CA GLU A 137 0.51 -8.23 12.42
C GLU A 137 0.08 -8.02 10.96
N MET A 138 0.23 -9.04 10.10
CA MET A 138 -0.20 -8.96 8.71
C MET A 138 -1.71 -8.79 8.56
N GLN A 139 -2.51 -9.46 9.39
CA GLN A 139 -3.95 -9.28 9.43
C GLN A 139 -4.32 -7.86 9.88
N ARG A 140 -3.70 -7.37 10.95
CA ARG A 140 -3.92 -6.00 11.44
C ARG A 140 -3.63 -4.96 10.35
N LEU A 141 -2.51 -5.07 9.64
CA LEU A 141 -2.15 -4.14 8.56
C LEU A 141 -3.09 -4.24 7.35
N THR A 142 -3.59 -5.43 7.06
CA THR A 142 -4.45 -5.67 5.89
C THR A 142 -5.90 -5.27 6.11
N LEU A 143 -6.43 -5.49 7.32
CA LEU A 143 -7.83 -5.28 7.67
C LEU A 143 -8.05 -3.94 8.36
N GLY A 144 -7.07 -3.43 9.12
CA GLY A 144 -7.20 -2.23 9.94
C GLY A 144 -7.41 -0.92 9.15
N PHE A 145 -7.13 -0.90 7.85
CA PHE A 145 -7.40 0.29 7.03
C PHE A 145 -8.90 0.63 6.94
N HIS A 146 -9.77 -0.38 6.88
CA HIS A 146 -11.23 -0.18 6.88
C HIS A 146 -11.74 0.22 8.26
N GLU A 147 -11.21 -0.38 9.32
CA GLU A 147 -11.57 -0.04 10.70
C GLU A 147 -11.26 1.40 11.05
N GLN A 148 -10.16 1.97 10.56
CA GLN A 148 -9.85 3.39 10.76
C GLN A 148 -10.89 4.31 10.13
N ILE A 149 -11.36 4.01 8.92
CA ILE A 149 -12.40 4.78 8.24
C ILE A 149 -13.73 4.65 9.01
N GLU A 150 -14.12 3.43 9.38
CA GLU A 150 -15.35 3.17 10.13
C GLU A 150 -15.34 3.85 11.50
N ASN A 151 -14.23 3.78 12.23
CA ASN A 151 -14.07 4.45 13.52
C ASN A 151 -14.10 5.98 13.39
N THR A 152 -13.52 6.55 12.33
CA THR A 152 -13.57 7.99 12.07
C THR A 152 -14.99 8.42 11.73
N MET A 153 -15.75 7.62 11.00
CA MET A 153 -17.15 7.91 10.65
C MET A 153 -18.12 7.67 11.80
N SER A 154 -17.84 6.69 12.68
CA SER A 154 -18.66 6.36 13.85
C SER A 154 -18.38 7.25 15.05
N GLY A 155 -17.16 7.74 15.22
CA GLY A 155 -16.73 8.61 16.33
C GLY A 155 -17.25 10.05 16.27
N GLY A 156 -17.92 10.44 15.18
CA GLY A 156 -18.51 11.76 15.01
C GLY A 156 -19.82 12.00 15.76
N THR A 157 -20.37 11.00 16.49
CA THR A 157 -21.70 11.10 17.14
C THR A 157 -21.64 11.16 18.67
N SER A 158 -20.47 11.28 19.28
CA SER A 158 -20.35 11.41 20.74
C SER A 158 -19.95 12.83 21.14
N SER A 159 -20.87 13.79 20.98
CA SER A 159 -20.80 15.07 21.68
C SER A 159 -21.54 14.92 23.01
N PRO A 160 -20.90 15.01 24.18
CA PRO A 160 -21.62 15.10 25.45
C PRO A 160 -22.09 16.51 25.61
N HIS A 161 -23.36 16.78 25.32
CA HIS A 161 -24.04 17.95 25.89
C HIS A 161 -24.20 17.71 27.37
N ALA A 162 -23.26 18.19 28.18
CA ALA A 162 -23.47 18.41 29.60
C ALA A 162 -24.40 19.61 29.77
N HIS A 163 -25.59 19.35 30.27
CA HIS A 163 -26.48 20.39 30.82
C HIS A 163 -26.01 20.76 32.20
N HIS A 164 -25.81 22.06 32.39
CA HIS A 164 -26.03 22.76 33.66
C HIS A 164 -26.93 23.95 33.41
#